data_6a32bd3c9e77c9b5ca44696c57a73871
#
_entry.id   6a32bd3c9e77c9b5ca44696c57a73871
#
_cell.length_a   1.000
_cell.length_b   1.000
_cell.length_c   1.000
_cell.angle_alpha   90.00
_cell.angle_beta   90.00
_cell.angle_gamma   90.00
#
_symmetry.space_group_name_H-M   'P 1'
#
loop_
_entity.id
_entity.type
_entity.pdbx_description
1 polymer ?
#
loop_
_entity_poly.entity_id
_entity_poly.type
_entity_poly.pdbx_seq_one_letter_code
_entity_poly.pdbx_strand_id
1 'polypeptide(L)'
;MYAASPARYSTLPYHRCGKSGLMLPAVSLGLWHNFGDTSNFENMRLLCRTAFDNGITHFDLANNYGPEPGSAEKNFGRIFKEDLAPYRDELLISTKAGYTMWEGPYGDWGSRKYLLASLDQSLKRMGLEYVDIFYHHRMDPNTPLEETMGALAQAVRSGKALYAGLSNYNGETLEKACAILDELHVPFVINQNRYSIFDRTIEQNGLKETAVRLNRGIIAFSPLAQGLLTNRYLNGIPEDSRVRTDGRFLKESVITEEKLAQIRALNEIAAARGQTLAEMALAWILRDGKVTSVLIGASKPQQILDNIAALNNTTFTADELEAIDKASGFYKE
;
A
#
# COMPACT_ATOMS: atom_id res chain seq x y z
N MET A 1 20.25 21.35 5.50
CA MET A 1 20.30 20.03 4.82
C MET A 1 19.64 19.02 5.76
N TYR A 2 18.77 18.15 5.27
CA TYR A 2 18.14 17.10 6.10
C TYR A 2 19.19 16.05 6.48
N ALA A 3 19.17 15.64 7.75
CA ALA A 3 19.94 14.53 8.26
C ALA A 3 18.97 13.56 8.95
N ALA A 4 18.93 12.32 8.48
CA ALA A 4 18.02 11.32 9.02
C ALA A 4 18.40 10.93 10.46
N SER A 5 17.39 10.59 11.26
CA SER A 5 17.59 10.13 12.64
C SER A 5 18.54 8.90 12.68
N PRO A 6 19.60 8.94 13.50
CA PRO A 6 20.48 7.78 13.65
C PRO A 6 19.77 6.59 14.31
N ALA A 7 18.67 6.82 15.03
CA ALA A 7 17.88 5.79 15.70
C ALA A 7 16.74 5.22 14.83
N ARG A 8 16.64 5.62 13.54
CA ARG A 8 15.50 5.26 12.67
C ARG A 8 15.20 3.76 12.58
N TYR A 9 16.20 2.90 12.71
CA TYR A 9 16.02 1.45 12.61
C TYR A 9 15.67 0.74 13.93
N SER A 10 15.50 1.49 15.02
CA SER A 10 15.19 0.89 16.33
C SER A 10 13.68 0.81 16.63
N THR A 11 12.82 1.39 15.78
CA THR A 11 11.39 1.56 16.07
C THR A 11 10.48 0.57 15.36
N LEU A 12 10.87 0.07 14.18
CA LEU A 12 10.04 -0.79 13.35
C LEU A 12 10.66 -2.17 13.14
N PRO A 13 9.87 -3.25 13.22
CA PRO A 13 10.28 -4.55 12.70
C PRO A 13 10.25 -4.56 11.17
N TYR A 14 11.15 -5.34 10.58
CA TYR A 14 11.23 -5.58 9.14
C TYR A 14 10.89 -7.04 8.86
N HIS A 15 10.00 -7.26 7.91
CA HIS A 15 9.53 -8.58 7.54
C HIS A 15 10.06 -8.99 6.17
N ARG A 16 10.51 -10.23 6.06
CA ARG A 16 10.97 -10.76 4.78
C ARG A 16 9.81 -10.88 3.79
N CYS A 17 10.03 -10.40 2.58
CA CYS A 17 9.05 -10.46 1.51
C CYS A 17 9.06 -11.85 0.86
N GLY A 18 8.22 -12.75 1.35
CA GLY A 18 8.23 -14.15 0.97
C GLY A 18 9.58 -14.82 1.21
N LYS A 19 10.10 -15.56 0.23
CA LYS A 19 11.44 -16.19 0.29
C LYS A 19 12.56 -15.35 -0.32
N SER A 20 12.30 -14.08 -0.66
CA SER A 20 13.30 -13.18 -1.24
C SER A 20 14.24 -12.62 -0.19
N GLY A 21 15.33 -11.95 -0.62
CA GLY A 21 16.21 -11.18 0.26
C GLY A 21 15.64 -9.85 0.71
N LEU A 22 14.50 -9.42 0.12
CA LEU A 22 13.90 -8.12 0.40
C LEU A 22 13.21 -8.09 1.76
N MET A 23 13.52 -7.06 2.55
CA MET A 23 12.92 -6.80 3.87
C MET A 23 12.06 -5.53 3.80
N LEU A 24 10.76 -5.64 4.07
CA LEU A 24 9.89 -4.46 4.18
C LEU A 24 9.65 -4.09 5.63
N PRO A 25 9.56 -2.78 5.95
CA PRO A 25 9.06 -2.35 7.26
C PRO A 25 7.62 -2.84 7.43
N ALA A 26 7.22 -3.17 8.66
CA ALA A 26 5.85 -3.59 8.95
C ALA A 26 4.80 -2.55 8.55
N VAL A 27 5.20 -1.27 8.53
CA VAL A 27 4.40 -0.14 8.06
C VAL A 27 5.14 0.56 6.92
N SER A 28 4.48 0.76 5.79
CA SER A 28 4.97 1.46 4.59
C SER A 28 4.17 2.72 4.32
N LEU A 29 4.75 3.75 3.69
CA LEU A 29 4.07 5.00 3.37
C LEU A 29 3.58 5.02 1.92
N GLY A 30 2.26 5.11 1.73
CA GLY A 30 1.61 5.31 0.43
C GLY A 30 1.43 6.79 0.09
N LEU A 31 1.86 7.18 -1.12
CA LEU A 31 1.89 8.56 -1.57
C LEU A 31 0.74 8.86 -2.56
N TRP A 32 -0.46 8.40 -2.26
CA TRP A 32 -1.58 8.56 -3.19
C TRP A 32 -2.25 9.93 -3.09
N HIS A 33 -3.05 10.20 -2.03
CA HIS A 33 -3.95 11.36 -1.98
C HIS A 33 -3.28 12.69 -1.58
N ASN A 34 -2.27 12.65 -0.73
CA ASN A 34 -1.71 13.84 -0.09
C ASN A 34 -0.41 14.32 -0.75
N PHE A 35 -0.10 13.79 -1.94
CA PHE A 35 1.15 14.06 -2.66
C PHE A 35 0.93 14.66 -4.06
N GLY A 36 -0.32 15.05 -4.39
CA GLY A 36 -0.65 15.71 -5.65
C GLY A 36 -0.31 17.21 -5.67
N ASP A 37 -0.52 17.84 -6.82
CA ASP A 37 -0.18 19.26 -7.04
C ASP A 37 -1.00 20.24 -6.20
N THR A 38 -2.15 19.81 -5.65
CA THR A 38 -2.98 20.62 -4.75
C THR A 38 -2.54 20.54 -3.29
N SER A 39 -1.56 19.69 -2.95
CA SER A 39 -1.09 19.47 -1.59
C SER A 39 0.06 20.42 -1.22
N ASN A 40 0.19 20.74 0.06
CA ASN A 40 1.30 21.58 0.54
C ASN A 40 2.62 20.80 0.46
N PHE A 41 3.58 21.31 -0.30
CA PHE A 41 4.86 20.65 -0.55
C PHE A 41 5.68 20.44 0.74
N GLU A 42 5.74 21.43 1.63
CA GLU A 42 6.49 21.31 2.88
C GLU A 42 5.86 20.26 3.82
N ASN A 43 4.54 20.10 3.79
CA ASN A 43 3.89 19.02 4.53
C ASN A 43 4.21 17.64 3.91
N MET A 44 4.20 17.49 2.58
CA MET A 44 4.64 16.27 1.91
C MET A 44 6.06 15.89 2.30
N ARG A 45 6.95 16.87 2.29
CA ARG A 45 8.35 16.74 2.69
C ARG A 45 8.49 16.30 4.15
N LEU A 46 7.71 16.92 5.04
CA LEU A 46 7.70 16.59 6.47
C LEU A 46 7.18 15.16 6.70
N LEU A 47 6.14 14.73 5.97
CA LEU A 47 5.63 13.37 6.03
C LEU A 47 6.71 12.34 5.64
N CYS A 48 7.44 12.57 4.54
CA CYS A 48 8.52 11.68 4.11
C CYS A 48 9.66 11.61 5.13
N ARG A 49 10.07 12.75 5.68
CA ARG A 49 11.11 12.82 6.72
C ARG A 49 10.66 12.09 7.98
N THR A 50 9.45 12.38 8.48
CA THR A 50 8.90 11.70 9.66
C THR A 50 8.83 10.20 9.47
N ALA A 51 8.40 9.74 8.30
CA ALA A 51 8.35 8.32 7.98
C ALA A 51 9.76 7.69 8.04
N PHE A 52 10.73 8.26 7.35
CA PHE A 52 12.09 7.74 7.31
C PHE A 52 12.79 7.81 8.67
N ASP A 53 12.63 8.91 9.41
CA ASP A 53 13.20 9.07 10.76
C ASP A 53 12.66 8.05 11.77
N ASN A 54 11.53 7.41 11.47
CA ASN A 54 10.91 6.37 12.29
C ASN A 54 10.94 4.97 11.64
N GLY A 55 11.84 4.74 10.68
CA GLY A 55 12.11 3.42 10.13
C GLY A 55 11.24 2.99 8.96
N ILE A 56 10.34 3.84 8.46
CA ILE A 56 9.62 3.55 7.22
C ILE A 56 10.56 3.80 6.04
N THR A 57 11.12 2.72 5.52
CA THR A 57 12.03 2.76 4.36
C THR A 57 11.32 2.59 3.03
N HIS A 58 10.06 2.13 3.02
CA HIS A 58 9.30 1.88 1.81
C HIS A 58 8.31 3.01 1.50
N PHE A 59 8.50 3.64 0.33
CA PHE A 59 7.64 4.67 -0.25
C PHE A 59 6.96 4.13 -1.50
N ASP A 60 5.63 4.06 -1.48
CA ASP A 60 4.84 3.43 -2.52
C ASP A 60 4.07 4.44 -3.36
N LEU A 61 4.38 4.46 -4.66
CA LEU A 61 3.79 5.34 -5.66
C LEU A 61 3.03 4.56 -6.74
N ALA A 62 2.47 5.28 -7.69
CA ALA A 62 2.01 4.81 -8.98
C ALA A 62 2.03 5.95 -9.99
N ASN A 63 2.12 5.60 -11.28
CA ASN A 63 2.17 6.60 -12.36
C ASN A 63 0.95 7.53 -12.37
N ASN A 64 -0.23 7.03 -11.96
CA ASN A 64 -1.50 7.79 -11.94
C ASN A 64 -1.80 8.48 -10.61
N TYR A 65 -0.89 8.44 -9.62
CA TYR A 65 -1.12 9.11 -8.33
C TYR A 65 -1.01 10.63 -8.45
N GLY A 66 -1.90 11.32 -7.72
CA GLY A 66 -2.07 12.75 -7.68
C GLY A 66 -3.43 13.12 -7.09
N PRO A 67 -4.08 14.25 -7.38
CA PRO A 67 -4.27 14.92 -8.67
C PRO A 67 -3.12 15.87 -9.00
N GLU A 68 -2.73 16.08 -10.24
CA GLU A 68 -2.97 15.40 -11.50
C GLU A 68 -2.21 14.07 -11.59
N PRO A 69 -2.56 13.13 -12.50
CA PRO A 69 -1.79 11.91 -12.71
C PRO A 69 -0.30 12.18 -12.94
N GLY A 70 0.56 11.50 -12.17
CA GLY A 70 2.01 11.70 -12.21
C GLY A 70 2.54 12.79 -11.29
N SER A 71 1.67 13.62 -10.67
CA SER A 71 2.10 14.69 -9.78
C SER A 71 2.73 14.16 -8.48
N ALA A 72 2.23 13.06 -7.94
CA ALA A 72 2.82 12.42 -6.76
C ALA A 72 4.27 11.98 -7.01
N GLU A 73 4.56 11.39 -8.18
CA GLU A 73 5.93 11.02 -8.55
C GLU A 73 6.84 12.24 -8.76
N LYS A 74 6.33 13.32 -9.36
CA LYS A 74 7.10 14.59 -9.49
C LYS A 74 7.43 15.18 -8.13
N ASN A 75 6.45 15.28 -7.24
CA ASN A 75 6.64 15.84 -5.90
C ASN A 75 7.59 14.97 -5.06
N PHE A 76 7.43 13.66 -5.11
CA PHE A 76 8.37 12.75 -4.45
C PHE A 76 9.79 12.87 -5.04
N GLY A 77 9.94 12.97 -6.35
CA GLY A 77 11.23 13.16 -7.00
C GLY A 77 11.95 14.42 -6.53
N ARG A 78 11.20 15.51 -6.30
CA ARG A 78 11.74 16.72 -5.71
C ARG A 78 12.16 16.50 -4.25
N ILE A 79 11.34 15.85 -3.44
CA ILE A 79 11.67 15.53 -2.03
C ILE A 79 12.88 14.61 -1.99
N PHE A 80 12.93 13.59 -2.85
CA PHE A 80 14.06 12.67 -2.96
C PHE A 80 15.35 13.43 -3.24
N LYS A 81 15.37 14.29 -4.25
CA LYS A 81 16.55 15.09 -4.62
C LYS A 81 17.02 16.01 -3.49
N GLU A 82 16.09 16.66 -2.79
CA GLU A 82 16.41 17.65 -1.76
C GLU A 82 16.83 17.02 -0.42
N ASP A 83 16.27 15.85 -0.06
CA ASP A 83 16.40 15.26 1.28
C ASP A 83 16.90 13.81 1.30
N LEU A 84 16.40 12.95 0.41
CA LEU A 84 16.53 11.52 0.55
C LEU A 84 17.59 10.89 -0.36
N ALA A 85 18.13 11.63 -1.33
CA ALA A 85 19.13 11.11 -2.27
C ALA A 85 20.37 10.50 -1.60
N PRO A 86 20.91 11.04 -0.49
CA PRO A 86 22.03 10.42 0.23
C PRO A 86 21.72 9.04 0.82
N TYR A 87 20.44 8.71 0.93
CA TYR A 87 19.93 7.46 1.54
C TYR A 87 19.32 6.50 0.52
N ARG A 88 19.56 6.69 -0.81
CA ARG A 88 18.94 5.87 -1.86
C ARG A 88 19.06 4.37 -1.61
N ASP A 89 20.21 3.92 -1.17
CA ASP A 89 20.50 2.49 -0.94
C ASP A 89 19.83 1.92 0.33
N GLU A 90 19.28 2.80 1.19
CA GLU A 90 18.51 2.42 2.37
C GLU A 90 16.99 2.41 2.09
N LEU A 91 16.57 2.95 0.95
CA LEU A 91 15.16 3.13 0.60
C LEU A 91 14.67 2.05 -0.35
N LEU A 92 13.40 1.67 -0.16
CA LEU A 92 12.61 0.92 -1.12
C LEU A 92 11.62 1.89 -1.78
N ILE A 93 11.76 2.12 -3.06
CA ILE A 93 10.87 2.99 -3.84
C ILE A 93 10.13 2.10 -4.83
N SER A 94 8.81 2.09 -4.73
CA SER A 94 7.97 1.34 -5.66
C SER A 94 7.08 2.25 -6.48
N THR A 95 6.82 1.86 -7.72
CA THR A 95 5.79 2.49 -8.57
C THR A 95 5.04 1.44 -9.38
N LYS A 96 3.94 1.85 -9.99
CA LYS A 96 2.96 0.96 -10.65
C LYS A 96 2.47 1.59 -11.94
N ALA A 97 2.07 0.73 -12.89
CA ALA A 97 1.32 1.12 -14.07
C ALA A 97 0.17 0.12 -14.34
N GLY A 98 -0.97 0.60 -14.82
CA GLY A 98 -2.15 -0.23 -15.10
C GLY A 98 -3.47 0.54 -15.13
N TYR A 99 -3.48 1.80 -14.70
CA TYR A 99 -4.63 2.72 -14.82
C TYR A 99 -4.34 3.81 -15.83
N THR A 100 -5.40 4.42 -16.34
CA THR A 100 -5.33 5.42 -17.43
C THR A 100 -4.40 6.58 -17.09
N MET A 101 -3.47 6.86 -18.00
CA MET A 101 -2.53 7.98 -17.93
C MET A 101 -2.68 8.96 -19.08
N TRP A 102 -3.10 8.49 -20.26
CA TRP A 102 -3.37 9.30 -21.44
C TRP A 102 -4.44 8.64 -22.30
N GLU A 103 -5.03 9.40 -23.19
CA GLU A 103 -6.06 8.91 -24.09
C GLU A 103 -5.51 8.00 -25.19
N GLY A 104 -6.41 7.17 -25.75
CA GLY A 104 -6.08 6.27 -26.85
C GLY A 104 -5.70 4.85 -26.40
N PRO A 105 -5.33 3.98 -27.35
CA PRO A 105 -5.26 2.52 -27.10
C PRO A 105 -4.06 2.08 -26.29
N TYR A 106 -3.10 2.96 -26.00
CA TYR A 106 -1.85 2.61 -25.32
C TYR A 106 -1.64 3.39 -24.02
N GLY A 107 -2.69 4.01 -23.48
CA GLY A 107 -2.61 4.83 -22.27
C GLY A 107 -3.11 4.14 -21.00
N ASP A 108 -3.43 2.83 -21.05
CA ASP A 108 -4.06 2.09 -19.96
C ASP A 108 -3.72 0.59 -20.00
N TRP A 109 -4.08 -0.15 -18.94
CA TRP A 109 -4.05 -1.61 -18.80
C TRP A 109 -2.66 -2.23 -18.75
N GLY A 110 -2.48 -3.43 -19.32
CA GLY A 110 -1.33 -4.31 -19.09
C GLY A 110 -0.46 -4.59 -20.30
N SER A 111 -0.67 -3.89 -21.45
CA SER A 111 0.15 -4.14 -22.62
C SER A 111 1.64 -3.85 -22.36
N ARG A 112 2.51 -4.61 -23.00
CA ARG A 112 3.96 -4.40 -22.94
C ARG A 112 4.35 -2.96 -23.29
N LYS A 113 3.72 -2.40 -24.33
CA LYS A 113 3.96 -1.02 -24.76
C LYS A 113 3.66 -0.02 -23.66
N TYR A 114 2.49 -0.16 -23.02
CA TYR A 114 2.06 0.75 -21.97
C TYR A 114 2.95 0.63 -20.72
N LEU A 115 3.22 -0.58 -20.25
CA LEU A 115 3.98 -0.80 -19.02
C LEU A 115 5.41 -0.27 -19.11
N LEU A 116 6.12 -0.54 -20.21
CA LEU A 116 7.50 -0.08 -20.37
C LEU A 116 7.57 1.44 -20.57
N ALA A 117 6.68 2.03 -21.38
CA ALA A 117 6.61 3.48 -21.54
C ALA A 117 6.26 4.18 -20.21
N SER A 118 5.35 3.61 -19.42
CA SER A 118 4.98 4.13 -18.09
C SER A 118 6.13 4.10 -17.11
N LEU A 119 6.90 3.01 -17.06
CA LEU A 119 8.08 2.93 -16.19
C LEU A 119 9.12 4.00 -16.54
N ASP A 120 9.40 4.19 -17.83
CA ASP A 120 10.36 5.22 -18.28
C ASP A 120 9.90 6.62 -17.89
N GLN A 121 8.61 6.92 -18.03
CA GLN A 121 8.02 8.17 -17.60
C GLN A 121 8.07 8.36 -16.07
N SER A 122 7.80 7.29 -15.31
CA SER A 122 7.86 7.31 -13.84
C SER A 122 9.27 7.59 -13.34
N LEU A 123 10.28 6.91 -13.88
CA LEU A 123 11.69 7.14 -13.56
C LEU A 123 12.10 8.59 -13.86
N LYS A 124 11.67 9.14 -15.01
CA LYS A 124 11.93 10.53 -15.38
C LYS A 124 11.26 11.52 -14.41
N ARG A 125 10.00 11.27 -14.00
CA ARG A 125 9.30 12.13 -13.04
C ARG A 125 9.96 12.15 -11.68
N MET A 126 10.40 10.98 -11.21
CA MET A 126 11.06 10.85 -9.91
C MET A 126 12.55 11.22 -9.93
N GLY A 127 13.17 11.32 -11.11
CA GLY A 127 14.62 11.55 -11.23
C GLY A 127 15.45 10.36 -10.75
N LEU A 128 14.95 9.14 -10.95
CA LEU A 128 15.58 7.89 -10.52
C LEU A 128 16.09 7.10 -11.73
N GLU A 129 17.17 6.35 -11.55
CA GLU A 129 17.68 5.40 -12.55
C GLU A 129 16.89 4.08 -12.52
N TYR A 130 16.42 3.68 -11.34
CA TYR A 130 15.63 2.46 -11.13
C TYR A 130 14.67 2.62 -9.95
N VAL A 131 13.61 1.79 -9.93
CA VAL A 131 12.78 1.55 -8.75
C VAL A 131 13.10 0.18 -8.14
N ASP A 132 12.86 0.02 -6.85
CA ASP A 132 13.07 -1.27 -6.20
C ASP A 132 12.00 -2.28 -6.60
N ILE A 133 10.73 -1.86 -6.65
CA ILE A 133 9.63 -2.72 -7.08
C ILE A 133 8.81 -2.01 -8.15
N PHE A 134 8.63 -2.66 -9.30
CA PHE A 134 7.68 -2.22 -10.32
C PHE A 134 6.47 -3.14 -10.37
N TYR A 135 5.28 -2.56 -10.15
CA TYR A 135 4.03 -3.32 -10.13
C TYR A 135 3.24 -3.19 -11.42
N HIS A 136 2.64 -4.31 -11.86
CA HIS A 136 1.43 -4.24 -12.67
C HIS A 136 0.25 -3.93 -11.73
N HIS A 137 -0.41 -2.78 -11.93
CA HIS A 137 -1.31 -2.17 -10.95
C HIS A 137 -2.65 -2.88 -10.83
N ARG A 138 -3.13 -3.51 -11.89
CA ARG A 138 -4.35 -4.33 -11.92
C ARG A 138 -4.28 -5.35 -13.05
N MET A 139 -4.88 -6.53 -12.84
CA MET A 139 -4.98 -7.56 -13.86
C MET A 139 -5.75 -7.03 -15.08
N ASP A 140 -5.18 -7.23 -16.29
CA ASP A 140 -5.80 -6.88 -17.55
C ASP A 140 -6.48 -8.13 -18.14
N PRO A 141 -7.83 -8.12 -18.29
CA PRO A 141 -8.55 -9.28 -18.79
C PRO A 141 -8.38 -9.51 -20.31
N ASN A 142 -7.86 -8.52 -21.03
CA ASN A 142 -7.81 -8.52 -22.50
C ASN A 142 -6.39 -8.71 -23.05
N THR A 143 -5.34 -8.51 -22.24
CA THR A 143 -3.96 -8.75 -22.64
C THR A 143 -3.52 -10.13 -22.12
N PRO A 144 -2.89 -10.96 -22.98
CA PRO A 144 -2.32 -12.23 -22.52
C PRO A 144 -1.40 -12.03 -21.33
N LEU A 145 -1.55 -12.88 -20.31
CA LEU A 145 -0.79 -12.76 -19.07
C LEU A 145 0.73 -12.84 -19.32
N GLU A 146 1.13 -13.66 -20.30
CA GLU A 146 2.50 -13.82 -20.74
C GLU A 146 3.12 -12.51 -21.28
N GLU A 147 2.32 -11.69 -21.99
CA GLU A 147 2.78 -10.38 -22.46
C GLU A 147 3.04 -9.43 -21.30
N THR A 148 2.10 -9.36 -20.36
CA THR A 148 2.22 -8.51 -19.18
C THR A 148 3.39 -8.95 -18.30
N MET A 149 3.54 -10.24 -18.02
CA MET A 149 4.66 -10.78 -17.24
C MET A 149 5.98 -10.61 -17.98
N GLY A 150 6.00 -10.76 -19.31
CA GLY A 150 7.15 -10.48 -20.16
C GLY A 150 7.58 -9.01 -20.12
N ALA A 151 6.63 -8.07 -19.96
CA ALA A 151 6.95 -6.65 -19.75
C ALA A 151 7.63 -6.40 -18.40
N LEU A 152 7.13 -7.00 -17.32
CA LEU A 152 7.77 -6.94 -16.00
C LEU A 152 9.16 -7.57 -16.02
N ALA A 153 9.30 -8.71 -16.69
CA ALA A 153 10.59 -9.36 -16.89
C ALA A 153 11.61 -8.44 -17.61
N GLN A 154 11.16 -7.74 -18.64
CA GLN A 154 12.00 -6.76 -19.35
C GLN A 154 12.40 -5.60 -18.46
N ALA A 155 11.47 -5.07 -17.64
CA ALA A 155 11.77 -3.99 -16.68
C ALA A 155 12.89 -4.39 -15.71
N VAL A 156 12.85 -5.63 -15.19
CA VAL A 156 13.87 -6.15 -14.29
C VAL A 156 15.20 -6.41 -15.03
N ARG A 157 15.16 -7.08 -16.17
CA ARG A 157 16.39 -7.41 -16.94
C ARG A 157 17.11 -6.18 -17.45
N SER A 158 16.39 -5.09 -17.72
CA SER A 158 17.00 -3.82 -18.13
C SER A 158 17.57 -3.01 -16.96
N GLY A 159 17.45 -3.49 -15.72
CA GLY A 159 17.91 -2.79 -14.53
C GLY A 159 17.04 -1.60 -14.10
N LYS A 160 15.90 -1.37 -14.74
CA LYS A 160 14.95 -0.27 -14.39
C LYS A 160 14.07 -0.59 -13.19
N ALA A 161 13.98 -1.87 -12.81
CA ALA A 161 13.39 -2.35 -11.57
C ALA A 161 14.24 -3.47 -11.00
N LEU A 162 14.34 -3.60 -9.67
CA LEU A 162 15.05 -4.71 -9.04
C LEU A 162 14.14 -5.93 -8.89
N TYR A 163 12.87 -5.70 -8.60
CA TYR A 163 11.87 -6.74 -8.36
C TYR A 163 10.56 -6.42 -9.10
N ALA A 164 9.85 -7.49 -9.49
CA ALA A 164 8.50 -7.40 -10.00
C ALA A 164 7.49 -7.50 -8.85
N GLY A 165 6.38 -6.77 -8.97
CA GLY A 165 5.22 -6.85 -8.10
C GLY A 165 3.92 -6.92 -8.90
N LEU A 166 2.85 -7.42 -8.26
CA LEU A 166 1.50 -7.43 -8.81
C LEU A 166 0.54 -6.74 -7.85
N SER A 167 -0.56 -6.22 -8.37
CA SER A 167 -1.59 -5.58 -7.56
C SER A 167 -2.99 -5.92 -8.08
N ASN A 168 -3.94 -6.10 -7.15
CA ASN A 168 -5.32 -6.43 -7.49
C ASN A 168 -5.52 -7.72 -8.31
N TYR A 169 -4.67 -8.71 -8.08
CA TYR A 169 -4.83 -10.08 -8.58
C TYR A 169 -5.64 -10.92 -7.57
N ASN A 170 -6.30 -11.97 -8.05
CA ASN A 170 -6.89 -13.02 -7.21
C ASN A 170 -5.93 -14.23 -7.11
N GLY A 171 -6.32 -15.27 -6.35
CA GLY A 171 -5.47 -16.43 -6.13
C GLY A 171 -5.10 -17.18 -7.40
N GLU A 172 -6.07 -17.41 -8.29
CA GLU A 172 -5.87 -18.13 -9.55
C GLU A 172 -4.92 -17.38 -10.51
N THR A 173 -5.18 -16.09 -10.72
CA THR A 173 -4.35 -15.29 -11.63
C THR A 173 -2.96 -15.03 -11.06
N LEU A 174 -2.84 -14.91 -9.72
CA LEU A 174 -1.55 -14.85 -9.05
C LEU A 174 -0.72 -16.11 -9.29
N GLU A 175 -1.33 -17.29 -9.17
CA GLU A 175 -0.63 -18.56 -9.39
C GLU A 175 -0.09 -18.68 -10.81
N LYS A 176 -0.92 -18.36 -11.82
CA LYS A 176 -0.52 -18.35 -13.23
C LYS A 176 0.62 -17.34 -13.48
N ALA A 177 0.49 -16.13 -12.96
CA ALA A 177 1.52 -15.10 -13.09
C ALA A 177 2.85 -15.52 -12.43
N CYS A 178 2.80 -16.14 -11.25
CA CYS A 178 3.98 -16.68 -10.58
C CYS A 178 4.69 -17.73 -11.43
N ALA A 179 3.95 -18.68 -12.02
CA ALA A 179 4.53 -19.72 -12.87
C ALA A 179 5.28 -19.12 -14.06
N ILE A 180 4.69 -18.13 -14.74
CA ILE A 180 5.34 -17.44 -15.88
C ILE A 180 6.59 -16.68 -15.43
N LEU A 181 6.53 -15.93 -14.32
CA LEU A 181 7.66 -15.16 -13.82
C LEU A 181 8.79 -16.06 -13.29
N ASP A 182 8.46 -17.20 -12.69
CA ASP A 182 9.43 -18.19 -12.23
C ASP A 182 10.13 -18.87 -13.45
N GLU A 183 9.39 -19.18 -14.53
CA GLU A 183 9.95 -19.67 -15.81
C GLU A 183 10.88 -18.63 -16.47
N LEU A 184 10.49 -17.36 -16.39
CA LEU A 184 11.29 -16.24 -16.88
C LEU A 184 12.48 -15.90 -15.97
N HIS A 185 12.65 -16.59 -14.82
CA HIS A 185 13.68 -16.30 -13.80
C HIS A 185 13.67 -14.84 -13.30
N VAL A 186 12.48 -14.31 -13.08
CA VAL A 186 12.28 -12.93 -12.60
C VAL A 186 11.96 -12.94 -11.10
N PRO A 187 12.64 -12.13 -10.28
CA PRO A 187 12.36 -12.04 -8.86
C PRO A 187 11.03 -11.32 -8.60
N PHE A 188 9.93 -12.08 -8.64
CA PHE A 188 8.62 -11.63 -8.20
C PHE A 188 8.50 -11.81 -6.70
N VAL A 189 8.15 -10.75 -5.97
CA VAL A 189 8.29 -10.76 -4.51
C VAL A 189 6.99 -10.50 -3.76
N ILE A 190 6.05 -9.72 -4.33
CA ILE A 190 4.94 -9.20 -3.55
C ILE A 190 3.68 -8.94 -4.38
N ASN A 191 2.51 -9.18 -3.76
CA ASN A 191 1.23 -8.76 -4.29
C ASN A 191 0.60 -7.68 -3.39
N GLN A 192 0.16 -6.57 -3.98
CA GLN A 192 -0.49 -5.46 -3.28
C GLN A 192 -1.99 -5.50 -3.49
N ASN A 193 -2.77 -5.64 -2.40
CA ASN A 193 -4.23 -5.72 -2.45
C ASN A 193 -4.88 -4.89 -1.35
N ARG A 194 -6.15 -4.53 -1.59
CA ARG A 194 -6.99 -3.98 -0.53
C ARG A 194 -7.24 -5.05 0.53
N TYR A 195 -6.98 -4.68 1.78
CA TYR A 195 -7.28 -5.56 2.91
C TYR A 195 -7.48 -4.75 4.19
N SER A 196 -8.58 -5.00 4.87
CA SER A 196 -8.94 -4.36 6.14
C SER A 196 -9.97 -5.22 6.88
N ILE A 197 -10.33 -4.84 8.10
CA ILE A 197 -11.43 -5.48 8.84
C ILE A 197 -12.74 -5.45 8.03
N PHE A 198 -12.99 -4.40 7.24
CA PHE A 198 -14.19 -4.26 6.41
C PHE A 198 -14.07 -4.76 4.96
N ASP A 199 -12.88 -5.15 4.53
CA ASP A 199 -12.67 -5.72 3.19
C ASP A 199 -11.74 -6.93 3.29
N ARG A 200 -12.31 -8.12 3.20
CA ARG A 200 -11.60 -9.40 3.29
C ARG A 200 -11.60 -10.16 1.96
N THR A 201 -11.73 -9.44 0.86
CA THR A 201 -11.76 -10.03 -0.50
C THR A 201 -10.58 -10.97 -0.74
N ILE A 202 -9.38 -10.64 -0.25
CA ILE A 202 -8.20 -11.51 -0.44
C ILE A 202 -8.26 -12.84 0.31
N GLU A 203 -9.08 -12.94 1.35
CA GLU A 203 -9.36 -14.21 2.05
C GLU A 203 -10.35 -15.06 1.27
N GLN A 204 -11.31 -14.42 0.57
CA GLN A 204 -12.40 -15.07 -0.15
C GLN A 204 -12.02 -15.52 -1.57
N ASN A 205 -11.17 -14.74 -2.25
CA ASN A 205 -10.75 -14.99 -3.64
C ASN A 205 -9.47 -15.83 -3.77
N GLY A 206 -9.01 -16.42 -2.66
CA GLY A 206 -7.85 -17.32 -2.60
C GLY A 206 -6.48 -16.63 -2.68
N LEU A 207 -6.41 -15.29 -2.78
CA LEU A 207 -5.12 -14.60 -2.94
C LEU A 207 -4.21 -14.81 -1.74
N LYS A 208 -4.73 -14.60 -0.51
CA LYS A 208 -3.92 -14.69 0.71
C LYS A 208 -3.35 -16.09 0.88
N GLU A 209 -4.16 -17.13 0.65
CA GLU A 209 -3.72 -18.53 0.71
C GLU A 209 -2.66 -18.84 -0.36
N THR A 210 -2.91 -18.45 -1.61
CA THR A 210 -1.99 -18.68 -2.72
C THR A 210 -0.65 -17.97 -2.51
N ALA A 211 -0.66 -16.71 -2.08
CA ALA A 211 0.56 -15.95 -1.82
C ALA A 211 1.41 -16.61 -0.72
N VAL A 212 0.77 -17.04 0.38
CA VAL A 212 1.45 -17.75 1.47
C VAL A 212 2.04 -19.08 0.98
N ARG A 213 1.25 -19.90 0.27
CA ARG A 213 1.69 -21.18 -0.29
C ARG A 213 2.88 -21.04 -1.24
N LEU A 214 2.87 -19.99 -2.08
CA LEU A 214 3.93 -19.70 -3.03
C LEU A 214 5.11 -18.91 -2.42
N ASN A 215 5.08 -18.62 -1.11
CA ASN A 215 6.07 -17.79 -0.42
C ASN A 215 6.28 -16.44 -1.10
N ARG A 216 5.18 -15.73 -1.38
CA ARG A 216 5.19 -14.35 -1.89
C ARG A 216 4.68 -13.40 -0.81
N GLY A 217 5.23 -12.19 -0.76
CA GLY A 217 4.77 -11.18 0.19
C GLY A 217 3.37 -10.67 -0.16
N ILE A 218 2.70 -10.13 0.84
CA ILE A 218 1.45 -9.39 0.69
C ILE A 218 1.64 -8.02 1.32
N ILE A 219 1.28 -6.96 0.61
CA ILE A 219 1.16 -5.63 1.19
C ILE A 219 -0.29 -5.14 1.07
N ALA A 220 -0.84 -4.69 2.21
CA ALA A 220 -2.24 -4.31 2.31
C ALA A 220 -2.41 -2.79 2.13
N PHE A 221 -3.12 -2.36 1.09
CA PHE A 221 -3.53 -0.96 0.95
C PHE A 221 -4.93 -0.69 1.50
N SER A 222 -5.25 0.57 1.80
CA SER A 222 -6.49 1.00 2.46
C SER A 222 -6.78 0.26 3.79
N PRO A 223 -5.77 0.04 4.65
CA PRO A 223 -5.93 -0.77 5.85
C PRO A 223 -6.94 -0.17 6.84
N LEU A 224 -7.14 1.14 6.80
CA LEU A 224 -8.12 1.86 7.62
C LEU A 224 -9.45 2.13 6.89
N ALA A 225 -9.75 1.40 5.80
CA ALA A 225 -11.00 1.51 5.04
C ALA A 225 -11.38 2.98 4.73
N GLN A 226 -10.45 3.76 4.16
CA GLN A 226 -10.63 5.19 3.84
C GLN A 226 -10.87 6.09 5.06
N GLY A 227 -10.51 5.64 6.27
CA GLY A 227 -10.71 6.34 7.53
C GLY A 227 -11.92 5.87 8.33
N LEU A 228 -12.72 4.92 7.82
CA LEU A 228 -13.84 4.32 8.57
C LEU A 228 -13.37 3.55 9.81
N LEU A 229 -12.20 2.96 9.78
CA LEU A 229 -11.58 2.27 10.91
C LEU A 229 -10.75 3.24 11.78
N THR A 230 -11.35 4.40 12.07
CA THR A 230 -10.83 5.40 13.00
C THR A 230 -12.00 5.96 13.80
N ASN A 231 -11.73 6.73 14.85
CA ASN A 231 -12.74 7.43 15.62
C ASN A 231 -13.33 8.67 14.90
N ARG A 232 -12.88 8.96 13.68
CA ARG A 232 -13.18 10.19 12.96
C ARG A 232 -14.68 10.38 12.65
N TYR A 233 -15.38 9.27 12.40
CA TYR A 233 -16.79 9.30 12.00
C TYR A 233 -17.78 9.03 13.15
N LEU A 234 -17.33 8.76 14.38
CA LEU A 234 -18.17 8.41 15.52
C LEU A 234 -19.18 9.53 15.90
N ASN A 235 -18.79 10.78 15.68
CA ASN A 235 -19.58 11.96 16.03
C ASN A 235 -20.11 12.71 14.79
N GLY A 236 -20.27 12.04 13.66
CA GLY A 236 -20.71 12.62 12.39
C GLY A 236 -19.61 12.67 11.33
N ILE A 237 -19.90 13.30 10.19
CA ILE A 237 -18.97 13.42 9.06
C ILE A 237 -18.20 14.73 9.18
N PRO A 238 -16.87 14.70 9.46
CA PRO A 238 -16.07 15.92 9.56
C PRO A 238 -15.99 16.67 8.22
N GLU A 239 -15.93 18.00 8.27
CA GLU A 239 -15.84 18.87 7.08
C GLU A 239 -14.58 18.57 6.25
N ASP A 240 -13.46 18.27 6.92
CA ASP A 240 -12.18 17.92 6.29
C ASP A 240 -12.06 16.43 5.94
N SER A 241 -13.17 15.65 6.01
CA SER A 241 -13.18 14.23 5.67
C SER A 241 -13.12 14.01 4.15
N ARG A 242 -12.63 12.83 3.74
CA ARG A 242 -12.64 12.42 2.32
C ARG A 242 -14.03 12.38 1.71
N VAL A 243 -15.05 12.12 2.49
CA VAL A 243 -16.45 12.17 2.07
C VAL A 243 -16.82 13.57 1.56
N ARG A 244 -16.34 14.63 2.22
CA ARG A 244 -16.60 16.01 1.87
C ARG A 244 -15.63 16.57 0.84
N THR A 245 -14.35 16.19 0.92
CA THR A 245 -13.28 16.77 0.09
C THR A 245 -12.98 15.98 -1.18
N ASP A 246 -13.20 14.66 -1.18
CA ASP A 246 -12.97 13.76 -2.33
C ASP A 246 -13.93 12.57 -2.31
N GLY A 247 -15.17 12.78 -2.69
CA GLY A 247 -16.24 11.77 -2.71
C GLY A 247 -16.07 10.65 -3.76
N ARG A 248 -14.95 10.61 -4.51
CA ARG A 248 -14.73 9.60 -5.57
C ARG A 248 -14.55 8.19 -5.00
N PHE A 249 -13.94 8.06 -3.83
CA PHE A 249 -13.55 6.76 -3.25
C PHE A 249 -14.31 6.40 -1.97
N LEU A 250 -14.79 7.38 -1.22
CA LEU A 250 -15.65 7.19 -0.06
C LEU A 250 -16.87 8.09 -0.19
N LYS A 251 -18.01 7.49 -0.49
CA LYS A 251 -19.29 8.20 -0.64
C LYS A 251 -20.00 8.26 0.71
N GLU A 252 -20.78 9.34 0.93
CA GLU A 252 -21.61 9.50 2.12
C GLU A 252 -22.59 8.33 2.32
N SER A 253 -23.09 7.76 1.24
CA SER A 253 -23.99 6.60 1.26
C SER A 253 -23.40 5.33 1.90
N VAL A 254 -22.10 5.26 2.10
CA VAL A 254 -21.42 4.15 2.81
C VAL A 254 -21.49 4.32 4.32
N ILE A 255 -21.71 5.55 4.82
CA ILE A 255 -21.79 5.88 6.25
C ILE A 255 -23.24 5.73 6.71
N THR A 256 -23.71 4.50 6.78
CA THR A 256 -25.06 4.15 7.29
C THR A 256 -25.03 4.01 8.81
N GLU A 257 -26.21 4.05 9.45
CA GLU A 257 -26.31 3.78 10.89
C GLU A 257 -25.79 2.39 11.26
N GLU A 258 -26.01 1.39 10.41
CA GLU A 258 -25.43 0.05 10.57
C GLU A 258 -23.90 0.11 10.57
N LYS A 259 -23.30 0.81 9.60
CA LYS A 259 -21.84 0.98 9.52
C LYS A 259 -21.29 1.72 10.73
N LEU A 260 -21.98 2.74 11.21
CA LEU A 260 -21.61 3.46 12.42
C LEU A 260 -21.71 2.57 13.68
N ALA A 261 -22.74 1.72 13.77
CA ALA A 261 -22.84 0.74 14.85
C ALA A 261 -21.66 -0.27 14.84
N GLN A 262 -21.27 -0.77 13.67
CA GLN A 262 -20.08 -1.62 13.50
C GLN A 262 -18.80 -0.90 13.95
N ILE A 263 -18.63 0.37 13.56
CA ILE A 263 -17.45 1.17 13.95
C ILE A 263 -17.42 1.38 15.47
N ARG A 264 -18.55 1.67 16.11
CA ARG A 264 -18.63 1.82 17.57
C ARG A 264 -18.27 0.53 18.29
N ALA A 265 -18.84 -0.61 17.87
CA ALA A 265 -18.52 -1.91 18.46
C ALA A 265 -17.03 -2.28 18.30
N LEU A 266 -16.44 -2.03 17.14
CA LEU A 266 -15.00 -2.23 16.93
C LEU A 266 -14.16 -1.28 17.80
N ASN A 267 -14.60 -0.04 17.99
CA ASN A 267 -13.89 0.92 18.86
C ASN A 267 -13.93 0.50 20.34
N GLU A 268 -15.02 -0.11 20.82
CA GLU A 268 -15.09 -0.68 22.18
C GLU A 268 -14.07 -1.82 22.36
N ILE A 269 -13.95 -2.71 21.36
CA ILE A 269 -12.96 -3.77 21.39
C ILE A 269 -11.53 -3.19 21.42
N ALA A 270 -11.26 -2.19 20.58
CA ALA A 270 -9.96 -1.52 20.55
C ALA A 270 -9.62 -0.88 21.89
N ALA A 271 -10.59 -0.17 22.51
CA ALA A 271 -10.43 0.46 23.82
C ALA A 271 -10.13 -0.57 24.93
N ALA A 272 -10.81 -1.71 24.92
CA ALA A 272 -10.53 -2.82 25.86
C ALA A 272 -9.12 -3.39 25.71
N ARG A 273 -8.53 -3.30 24.50
CA ARG A 273 -7.15 -3.68 24.21
C ARG A 273 -6.11 -2.59 24.55
N GLY A 274 -6.57 -1.41 25.00
CA GLY A 274 -5.70 -0.24 25.22
C GLY A 274 -5.18 0.37 23.91
N GLN A 275 -5.88 0.18 22.81
CA GLN A 275 -5.55 0.68 21.47
C GLN A 275 -6.61 1.63 20.96
N THR A 276 -6.23 2.54 20.08
CA THR A 276 -7.19 3.22 19.21
C THR A 276 -7.74 2.25 18.16
N LEU A 277 -8.89 2.56 17.58
CA LEU A 277 -9.46 1.74 16.50
C LEU A 277 -8.50 1.60 15.31
N ALA A 278 -7.77 2.67 14.97
CA ALA A 278 -6.76 2.64 13.91
C ALA A 278 -5.60 1.69 14.24
N GLU A 279 -5.07 1.76 15.44
CA GLU A 279 -3.99 0.86 15.89
C GLU A 279 -4.46 -0.60 15.86
N MET A 280 -5.64 -0.89 16.41
CA MET A 280 -6.20 -2.25 16.38
C MET A 280 -6.40 -2.74 14.93
N ALA A 281 -6.90 -1.90 14.04
CA ALA A 281 -7.14 -2.28 12.63
C ALA A 281 -5.84 -2.63 11.89
N LEU A 282 -4.76 -1.88 12.10
CA LEU A 282 -3.45 -2.16 11.53
C LEU A 282 -2.83 -3.43 12.15
N ALA A 283 -2.89 -3.55 13.47
CA ALA A 283 -2.42 -4.73 14.21
C ALA A 283 -3.15 -6.00 13.75
N TRP A 284 -4.48 -5.90 13.51
CA TRP A 284 -5.29 -7.02 13.03
C TRP A 284 -4.84 -7.54 11.66
N ILE A 285 -4.44 -6.67 10.74
CA ILE A 285 -3.91 -7.08 9.44
C ILE A 285 -2.60 -7.86 9.59
N LEU A 286 -1.74 -7.43 10.51
CA LEU A 286 -0.41 -8.02 10.74
C LEU A 286 -0.41 -9.24 11.68
N ARG A 287 -1.54 -9.57 12.32
CA ARG A 287 -1.69 -10.51 13.43
C ARG A 287 -1.12 -11.91 13.23
N ASP A 288 -1.13 -12.41 12.00
CA ASP A 288 -0.76 -13.80 11.67
C ASP A 288 0.59 -13.91 10.92
N GLY A 289 1.28 -12.79 10.74
CA GLY A 289 2.56 -12.73 10.02
C GLY A 289 2.47 -13.03 8.51
N LYS A 290 1.26 -13.23 7.96
CA LYS A 290 1.05 -13.55 6.54
C LYS A 290 1.05 -12.31 5.66
N VAL A 291 0.72 -11.15 6.22
CA VAL A 291 0.84 -9.85 5.54
C VAL A 291 2.18 -9.26 5.92
N THR A 292 3.00 -8.96 4.93
CA THR A 292 4.38 -8.47 5.10
C THR A 292 4.40 -7.04 5.62
N SER A 293 3.52 -6.18 5.09
CA SER A 293 3.47 -4.76 5.42
C SER A 293 2.07 -4.19 5.24
N VAL A 294 1.73 -3.15 6.00
CA VAL A 294 0.54 -2.33 5.77
C VAL A 294 0.93 -0.99 5.16
N LEU A 295 0.20 -0.58 4.13
CA LEU A 295 0.44 0.65 3.41
C LEU A 295 -0.47 1.75 3.97
N ILE A 296 0.09 2.64 4.77
CA ILE A 296 -0.64 3.77 5.36
C ILE A 296 -0.60 5.01 4.47
N GLY A 297 -1.64 5.81 4.52
CA GLY A 297 -1.65 7.19 4.05
C GLY A 297 -1.73 8.14 5.24
N ALA A 298 -1.03 9.27 5.16
CA ALA A 298 -1.07 10.30 6.19
C ALA A 298 -1.23 11.70 5.60
N SER A 299 -1.93 12.58 6.29
CA SER A 299 -2.03 14.01 5.99
C SER A 299 -1.29 14.87 7.03
N LYS A 300 -0.90 14.29 8.16
CA LYS A 300 -0.16 14.93 9.26
C LYS A 300 0.90 13.95 9.78
N PRO A 301 2.09 14.44 10.20
CA PRO A 301 3.16 13.59 10.75
C PRO A 301 2.71 12.75 11.94
N GLN A 302 1.88 13.29 12.82
CA GLN A 302 1.37 12.55 13.99
C GLN A 302 0.65 11.26 13.60
N GLN A 303 -0.09 11.24 12.50
CA GLN A 303 -0.76 10.02 12.03
C GLN A 303 0.23 8.89 11.66
N ILE A 304 1.43 9.24 11.22
CA ILE A 304 2.49 8.24 10.96
C ILE A 304 2.91 7.61 12.29
N LEU A 305 3.16 8.43 13.31
CA LEU A 305 3.56 7.97 14.64
C LEU A 305 2.47 7.12 15.31
N ASP A 306 1.22 7.57 15.24
CA ASP A 306 0.06 6.84 15.76
C ASP A 306 -0.08 5.46 15.06
N ASN A 307 0.12 5.41 13.75
CA ASN A 307 0.03 4.15 13.00
C ASN A 307 1.19 3.20 13.32
N ILE A 308 2.38 3.71 13.61
CA ILE A 308 3.52 2.92 14.08
C ILE A 308 3.22 2.32 15.46
N ALA A 309 2.52 3.03 16.34
CA ALA A 309 2.14 2.56 17.66
C ALA A 309 1.25 1.30 17.62
N ALA A 310 0.58 1.01 16.51
CA ALA A 310 -0.15 -0.25 16.29
C ALA A 310 0.70 -1.50 16.53
N LEU A 311 2.01 -1.41 16.33
CA LEU A 311 2.96 -2.51 16.46
C LEU A 311 3.27 -2.89 17.93
N ASN A 312 2.88 -2.04 18.89
CA ASN A 312 3.05 -2.33 20.31
C ASN A 312 2.18 -3.50 20.80
N ASN A 313 1.08 -3.80 20.10
CA ASN A 313 0.20 -4.93 20.44
C ASN A 313 -0.45 -5.53 19.18
N THR A 314 0.21 -6.49 18.58
CA THR A 314 -0.26 -7.23 17.38
C THR A 314 -0.83 -8.61 17.70
N THR A 315 -0.84 -9.01 18.97
CA THR A 315 -1.38 -10.31 19.42
C THR A 315 -2.87 -10.20 19.68
N PHE A 316 -3.64 -11.18 19.23
CA PHE A 316 -5.09 -11.28 19.43
C PHE A 316 -5.43 -12.63 20.05
N THR A 317 -6.36 -12.63 21.01
CA THR A 317 -6.99 -13.87 21.50
C THR A 317 -8.04 -14.36 20.50
N ALA A 318 -8.46 -15.63 20.62
CA ALA A 318 -9.55 -16.17 19.79
C ALA A 318 -10.85 -15.40 20.02
N ASP A 319 -11.16 -15.03 21.25
CA ASP A 319 -12.38 -14.29 21.60
C ASP A 319 -12.39 -12.87 21.01
N GLU A 320 -11.24 -12.20 21.00
CA GLU A 320 -11.10 -10.88 20.36
C GLU A 320 -11.32 -10.96 18.84
N LEU A 321 -10.75 -11.98 18.17
CA LEU A 321 -10.96 -12.19 16.74
C LEU A 321 -12.42 -12.49 16.42
N GLU A 322 -13.08 -13.33 17.21
CA GLU A 322 -14.50 -13.62 17.07
C GLU A 322 -15.37 -12.37 17.29
N ALA A 323 -15.05 -11.58 18.30
CA ALA A 323 -15.74 -10.31 18.56
C ALA A 323 -15.59 -9.31 17.39
N ILE A 324 -14.37 -9.20 16.80
CA ILE A 324 -14.11 -8.39 15.61
C ILE A 324 -14.92 -8.91 14.41
N ASP A 325 -14.99 -10.23 14.22
CA ASP A 325 -15.74 -10.83 13.13
C ASP A 325 -17.24 -10.56 13.25
N LYS A 326 -17.80 -10.68 14.46
CA LYS A 326 -19.19 -10.32 14.77
C LYS A 326 -19.46 -8.82 14.53
N ALA A 327 -18.63 -7.95 15.07
CA ALA A 327 -18.77 -6.51 14.97
C ALA A 327 -18.66 -6.02 13.50
N SER A 328 -17.84 -6.66 12.69
CA SER A 328 -17.61 -6.27 11.29
C SER A 328 -18.55 -6.94 10.28
N GLY A 329 -19.41 -7.89 10.72
CA GLY A 329 -20.35 -8.61 9.85
C GLY A 329 -19.71 -9.76 9.06
N PHE A 330 -18.55 -10.26 9.47
CA PHE A 330 -17.88 -11.43 8.85
C PHE A 330 -18.02 -12.73 9.66
N TYR A 331 -18.82 -12.70 10.72
CA TYR A 331 -19.09 -13.90 11.51
C TYR A 331 -19.88 -14.91 10.65
N LYS A 332 -19.38 -16.15 10.59
CA LYS A 332 -20.11 -17.29 10.00
C LYS A 332 -20.61 -18.14 11.17
N GLU A 333 -21.93 -18.30 11.28
CA GLU A 333 -22.54 -19.28 12.19
C GLU A 333 -22.10 -20.72 11.85
#